data_2659e68a4ad2b8fe85dac0a11995336e
#
_entry.id   2659e68a4ad2b8fe85dac0a11995336e
#
_cell.length_a   1.000
_cell.length_b   1.000
_cell.length_c   1.000
_cell.angle_alpha   90.00
_cell.angle_beta   90.00
_cell.angle_gamma   90.00
#
_symmetry.space_group_name_H-M   'P 1'
#
loop_
_entity.id
_entity.type
_entity.pdbx_description
1 polymer ?
#
loop_
_entity_poly.entity_id
_entity_poly.type
_entity_poly.pdbx_seq_one_letter_code
_entity_poly.pdbx_strand_id
1 'polypeptide(L)'
;RGNYKETDEIMPFNLYSHTKLGGECSAVAVKNHLIIRTSFGGDFKYKKAFIDKWTSKDYVSVLAPMIYEAAISPLTGVLNLGTERKTLFDHAFRTNPNVEAISIKDQRYFTPEDTSLNIQKWIDYTSESSVVSVHKNCRCCGSTNMSKYLDLNLMPLANNLEFTSQRAKDQERYPLQILYCNDCSLSQLSVVIEPKKMFSYYTYRSGINKPYVEHCYNMAQELLRDNLPSRNFLHIDIAGNDGTLLKEFKKYINQKVKHFDGKFLNVDPASNLTAIAESEGIPCITDFWSCKVADHVVQKYGKADLITATNVFAHVHDVHEFLQAAYDCLADEGILVIECPYIVDFIENIEFDTTYYEHLSYISVLPVYRMVAQHDLKLIGVQKVNIHGGTIRMTISKIDSVREINYSVFEFMSNEKLKGFHNFETYEKWSEKVDQLVGNLKQGLLSLKK
;
A
#
# COMPACT_ATOMS: atom_id res chain seq x y z
N ARG A 1 35.49 3.46 10.16
CA ARG A 1 35.00 4.81 9.79
C ARG A 1 33.52 4.74 9.45
N GLY A 2 33.10 4.00 8.47
CA GLY A 2 31.72 3.90 8.02
C GLY A 2 31.13 5.18 7.41
N ASN A 3 29.85 5.09 6.98
CA ASN A 3 29.12 6.18 6.32
C ASN A 3 29.91 6.76 5.11
N TYR A 4 30.47 5.86 4.28
CA TYR A 4 31.31 6.23 3.14
C TYR A 4 30.50 6.95 2.07
N LYS A 5 30.99 8.13 1.63
CA LYS A 5 30.42 8.91 0.54
C LYS A 5 30.92 8.43 -0.83
N GLU A 6 30.24 8.81 -1.90
CA GLU A 6 30.63 8.53 -3.27
C GLU A 6 32.01 9.12 -3.62
N THR A 7 32.37 10.22 -2.97
CA THR A 7 33.62 10.97 -3.13
C THR A 7 34.77 10.48 -2.24
N ASP A 8 34.50 9.54 -1.32
CA ASP A 8 35.55 9.01 -0.44
C ASP A 8 36.54 8.14 -1.24
N GLU A 9 37.80 8.22 -0.84
CA GLU A 9 38.88 7.41 -1.44
C GLU A 9 38.61 5.93 -1.26
N ILE A 10 38.74 5.16 -2.35
CA ILE A 10 38.60 3.71 -2.35
C ILE A 10 39.92 3.06 -1.95
N MET A 11 39.91 2.35 -0.84
CA MET A 11 41.09 1.59 -0.34
C MET A 11 40.78 0.09 -0.41
N PRO A 12 41.13 -0.56 -1.54
CA PRO A 12 40.97 -2.00 -1.67
C PRO A 12 42.01 -2.74 -0.80
N PHE A 13 41.52 -3.67 0.03
CA PHE A 13 42.38 -4.40 0.98
C PHE A 13 42.52 -5.88 0.67
N ASN A 14 41.86 -6.38 -0.37
CA ASN A 14 41.99 -7.77 -0.84
C ASN A 14 41.80 -7.86 -2.36
N LEU A 15 42.12 -9.01 -2.95
CA LEU A 15 42.02 -9.22 -4.40
C LEU A 15 40.63 -8.94 -4.96
N TYR A 16 39.54 -9.33 -4.22
CA TYR A 16 38.17 -9.06 -4.63
C TYR A 16 37.88 -7.56 -4.72
N SER A 17 38.28 -6.77 -3.73
CA SER A 17 38.10 -5.32 -3.78
C SER A 17 38.92 -4.63 -4.87
N HIS A 18 40.12 -5.14 -5.19
CA HIS A 18 40.88 -4.66 -6.34
C HIS A 18 40.20 -4.94 -7.67
N THR A 19 39.55 -6.11 -7.84
CA THR A 19 38.82 -6.41 -9.10
C THR A 19 37.61 -5.52 -9.25
N LYS A 20 36.93 -5.17 -8.13
CA LYS A 20 35.77 -4.22 -8.16
C LYS A 20 36.22 -2.82 -8.54
N LEU A 21 37.33 -2.33 -7.98
CA LEU A 21 37.91 -1.05 -8.36
C LEU A 21 38.29 -1.01 -9.84
N GLY A 22 38.91 -2.10 -10.38
CA GLY A 22 39.21 -2.21 -11.81
C GLY A 22 37.96 -2.10 -12.69
N GLY A 23 36.82 -2.69 -12.26
CA GLY A 23 35.54 -2.55 -12.93
C GLY A 23 35.01 -1.11 -12.92
N GLU A 24 35.12 -0.41 -11.78
CA GLU A 24 34.72 1.03 -11.69
C GLU A 24 35.63 1.87 -12.64
N CYS A 25 36.95 1.68 -12.63
CA CYS A 25 37.85 2.40 -13.53
C CYS A 25 37.50 2.19 -15.01
N SER A 26 37.08 0.97 -15.38
CA SER A 26 36.65 0.67 -16.74
C SER A 26 35.32 1.35 -17.10
N ALA A 27 34.37 1.37 -16.17
CA ALA A 27 33.05 1.99 -16.38
C ALA A 27 33.12 3.52 -16.55
N VAL A 28 34.05 4.18 -15.83
CA VAL A 28 34.27 5.64 -15.94
C VAL A 28 34.69 6.07 -17.35
N ALA A 29 35.31 5.19 -18.15
CA ALA A 29 35.66 5.47 -19.53
C ALA A 29 34.44 5.64 -20.47
N VAL A 30 33.23 5.23 -20.02
CA VAL A 30 31.98 5.34 -20.78
C VAL A 30 31.28 6.63 -20.42
N LYS A 31 30.88 7.40 -21.44
CA LYS A 31 30.09 8.63 -21.24
C LYS A 31 28.70 8.26 -20.66
N ASN A 32 28.23 9.05 -19.69
CA ASN A 32 26.94 8.83 -19.01
C ASN A 32 26.82 7.48 -18.27
N HIS A 33 27.92 6.99 -17.72
CA HIS A 33 27.91 5.79 -16.89
C HIS A 33 27.21 6.03 -15.54
N LEU A 34 26.68 4.94 -14.96
CA LEU A 34 26.22 4.89 -13.56
C LEU A 34 26.90 3.70 -12.87
N ILE A 35 27.68 3.98 -11.84
CA ILE A 35 28.33 2.97 -10.98
C ILE A 35 27.55 2.89 -9.68
N ILE A 36 26.91 1.76 -9.43
CA ILE A 36 26.15 1.51 -8.20
C ILE A 36 27.02 0.74 -7.21
N ARG A 37 27.40 1.39 -6.11
CA ARG A 37 28.08 0.75 -4.97
C ARG A 37 27.03 0.26 -3.99
N THR A 38 26.96 -1.04 -3.78
CA THR A 38 25.97 -1.66 -2.91
C THR A 38 26.49 -2.96 -2.29
N SER A 39 25.84 -3.44 -1.25
CA SER A 39 26.12 -4.73 -0.63
C SER A 39 24.81 -5.45 -0.33
N PHE A 40 24.62 -6.64 -0.87
CA PHE A 40 23.41 -7.42 -0.70
C PHE A 40 23.69 -8.89 -0.41
N GLY A 41 22.66 -9.64 -0.02
CA GLY A 41 22.72 -11.09 0.20
C GLY A 41 21.31 -11.70 0.24
N GLY A 42 21.28 -13.02 0.21
CA GLY A 42 20.06 -13.78 0.51
C GLY A 42 19.79 -13.84 2.02
N ASP A 43 18.80 -14.64 2.42
CA ASP A 43 18.43 -14.84 3.81
C ASP A 43 19.62 -15.17 4.69
N PHE A 44 19.60 -14.66 5.93
CA PHE A 44 20.71 -14.86 6.84
C PHE A 44 20.72 -16.30 7.38
N LYS A 45 21.69 -17.08 6.96
CA LYS A 45 21.80 -18.53 7.26
C LYS A 45 22.69 -18.86 8.46
N TYR A 46 23.41 -17.89 9.02
CA TYR A 46 24.32 -18.11 10.13
C TYR A 46 23.60 -18.08 11.47
N LYS A 47 24.15 -18.84 12.44
CA LYS A 47 23.59 -18.90 13.80
C LYS A 47 23.90 -17.65 14.64
N LYS A 48 24.94 -16.90 14.26
CA LYS A 48 25.45 -15.75 15.02
C LYS A 48 25.64 -14.54 14.13
N ALA A 49 25.38 -13.33 14.67
CA ALA A 49 25.60 -12.07 13.96
C ALA A 49 26.16 -10.99 14.92
N PHE A 50 26.92 -10.06 14.35
CA PHE A 50 27.62 -9.02 15.10
C PHE A 50 26.69 -7.87 15.48
N ILE A 51 26.68 -7.53 16.78
CA ILE A 51 25.96 -6.39 17.34
C ILE A 51 26.71 -5.05 17.16
N ASP A 52 28.00 -5.11 16.86
CA ASP A 52 28.92 -3.98 16.77
C ASP A 52 29.59 -3.85 15.40
N LYS A 53 29.09 -4.57 14.39
CA LYS A 53 29.46 -4.42 12.97
C LYS A 53 28.34 -3.77 12.19
N TRP A 54 28.63 -2.59 11.65
CA TRP A 54 27.65 -1.76 10.95
C TRP A 54 27.72 -1.89 9.43
N THR A 55 26.55 -1.77 8.80
CA THR A 55 26.40 -1.91 7.34
C THR A 55 25.16 -1.18 6.83
N SER A 56 25.16 -0.86 5.53
CA SER A 56 23.97 -0.49 4.76
C SER A 56 23.49 -1.63 3.85
N LYS A 57 23.97 -2.86 4.11
CA LYS A 57 23.57 -4.07 3.39
C LYS A 57 22.11 -4.38 3.61
N ASP A 58 21.44 -4.93 2.57
CA ASP A 58 20.12 -5.51 2.73
C ASP A 58 19.94 -6.76 1.84
N TYR A 59 18.74 -7.36 1.91
CA TYR A 59 18.40 -8.53 1.12
C TYR A 59 18.22 -8.16 -0.35
N VAL A 60 18.43 -9.14 -1.23
CA VAL A 60 18.27 -8.96 -2.68
C VAL A 60 16.84 -8.49 -3.00
N SER A 61 15.82 -9.03 -2.31
CA SER A 61 14.42 -8.64 -2.48
C SER A 61 14.15 -7.16 -2.20
N VAL A 62 14.93 -6.53 -1.31
CA VAL A 62 14.84 -5.10 -0.99
C VAL A 62 15.64 -4.26 -1.98
N LEU A 63 16.85 -4.66 -2.31
CA LEU A 63 17.77 -3.84 -3.11
C LEU A 63 17.58 -3.99 -4.62
N ALA A 64 17.07 -5.11 -5.12
CA ALA A 64 16.87 -5.29 -6.55
C ALA A 64 15.91 -4.28 -7.20
N PRO A 65 14.75 -3.96 -6.60
CA PRO A 65 13.88 -2.88 -7.10
C PRO A 65 14.59 -1.52 -7.08
N MET A 66 15.33 -1.21 -6.02
CA MET A 66 16.09 0.06 -5.92
C MET A 66 17.20 0.15 -7.00
N ILE A 67 17.91 -0.95 -7.26
CA ILE A 67 18.94 -1.03 -8.32
C ILE A 67 18.28 -0.83 -9.69
N TYR A 68 17.12 -1.45 -9.93
CA TYR A 68 16.38 -1.28 -11.18
C TYR A 68 15.96 0.18 -11.38
N GLU A 69 15.38 0.81 -10.36
CA GLU A 69 14.97 2.21 -10.39
C GLU A 69 16.19 3.14 -10.64
N ALA A 70 17.31 2.90 -9.97
CA ALA A 70 18.53 3.64 -10.20
C ALA A 70 19.06 3.47 -11.64
N ALA A 71 18.97 2.26 -12.18
CA ALA A 71 19.46 1.95 -13.54
C ALA A 71 18.66 2.62 -14.66
N ILE A 72 17.34 2.84 -14.46
CA ILE A 72 16.48 3.55 -15.41
C ILE A 72 16.39 5.05 -15.15
N SER A 73 17.01 5.54 -14.08
CA SER A 73 17.03 6.96 -13.69
C SER A 73 17.98 7.79 -14.59
N PRO A 74 17.86 9.12 -14.61
CA PRO A 74 18.80 10.02 -15.26
C PRO A 74 20.14 10.18 -14.47
N LEU A 75 20.30 9.49 -13.34
CA LEU A 75 21.51 9.59 -12.52
C LEU A 75 22.74 9.08 -13.27
N THR A 76 23.86 9.77 -13.08
CA THR A 76 25.16 9.42 -13.65
C THR A 76 26.28 9.49 -12.62
N GLY A 77 27.44 8.92 -12.95
CA GLY A 77 28.59 8.87 -12.06
C GLY A 77 28.49 7.78 -11.02
N VAL A 78 28.93 8.04 -9.80
CA VAL A 78 28.87 7.06 -8.69
C VAL A 78 27.64 7.30 -7.82
N LEU A 79 26.99 6.23 -7.43
CA LEU A 79 25.85 6.20 -6.54
C LEU A 79 26.04 5.12 -5.47
N ASN A 80 26.03 5.50 -4.21
CA ASN A 80 25.89 4.58 -3.10
C ASN A 80 24.41 4.21 -2.92
N LEU A 81 24.12 2.92 -2.97
CA LEU A 81 22.77 2.40 -2.85
C LEU A 81 22.71 1.32 -1.77
N GLY A 82 21.81 1.49 -0.84
CA GLY A 82 21.61 0.62 0.31
C GLY A 82 20.42 1.07 1.12
N THR A 83 20.26 0.45 2.27
CA THR A 83 19.27 0.88 3.25
C THR A 83 19.95 1.60 4.42
N GLU A 84 19.21 1.95 5.45
CA GLU A 84 19.73 2.61 6.63
C GLU A 84 20.93 1.87 7.24
N ARG A 85 21.78 2.64 7.93
CA ARG A 85 22.90 2.06 8.70
C ARG A 85 22.36 1.25 9.87
N LYS A 86 22.69 -0.04 9.93
CA LYS A 86 22.23 -0.99 10.95
C LYS A 86 23.34 -1.96 11.31
N THR A 87 23.19 -2.68 12.43
CA THR A 87 24.14 -3.76 12.75
C THR A 87 23.87 -5.00 11.89
N LEU A 88 24.85 -5.88 11.74
CA LEU A 88 24.61 -7.17 11.10
C LEU A 88 23.63 -8.02 11.92
N PHE A 89 23.55 -7.82 13.24
CA PHE A 89 22.57 -8.50 14.07
C PHE A 89 21.16 -8.04 13.72
N ASP A 90 20.89 -6.73 13.63
CA ASP A 90 19.57 -6.18 13.25
C ASP A 90 19.17 -6.68 11.87
N HIS A 91 20.10 -6.70 10.92
CA HIS A 91 19.87 -7.24 9.59
C HIS A 91 19.49 -8.73 9.63
N ALA A 92 20.24 -9.54 10.38
CA ALA A 92 20.02 -10.98 10.48
C ALA A 92 18.71 -11.32 11.20
N PHE A 93 18.37 -10.59 12.24
CA PHE A 93 17.18 -10.80 13.06
C PHE A 93 15.88 -10.71 12.27
N ARG A 94 15.86 -9.93 11.17
CA ARG A 94 14.69 -9.80 10.28
C ARG A 94 14.24 -11.12 9.64
N THR A 95 15.18 -12.03 9.35
CA THR A 95 14.88 -13.34 8.71
C THR A 95 15.19 -14.53 9.61
N ASN A 96 15.95 -14.32 10.67
CA ASN A 96 16.29 -15.37 11.65
C ASN A 96 16.12 -14.85 13.10
N PRO A 97 14.93 -14.94 13.69
CA PRO A 97 14.70 -14.48 15.06
C PRO A 97 15.52 -15.22 16.13
N ASN A 98 16.11 -16.37 15.80
CA ASN A 98 16.91 -17.19 16.70
C ASN A 98 18.43 -16.91 16.55
N VAL A 99 18.83 -15.85 15.83
CA VAL A 99 20.22 -15.48 15.68
C VAL A 99 20.84 -15.04 17.02
N GLU A 100 21.99 -15.58 17.35
CA GLU A 100 22.74 -15.24 18.56
C GLU A 100 23.60 -13.99 18.33
N ALA A 101 23.63 -13.09 19.32
CA ALA A 101 24.47 -11.91 19.30
C ALA A 101 25.93 -12.25 19.61
N ILE A 102 26.87 -11.71 18.83
CA ILE A 102 28.31 -11.78 19.10
C ILE A 102 28.96 -10.41 18.86
N SER A 103 30.13 -10.18 19.44
CA SER A 103 30.94 -8.98 19.23
C SER A 103 32.10 -9.25 18.23
N ILE A 104 32.50 -8.20 17.49
CA ILE A 104 33.72 -8.23 16.66
C ILE A 104 34.95 -8.53 17.53
N LYS A 105 34.96 -8.08 18.78
CA LYS A 105 36.07 -8.30 19.73
C LYS A 105 36.30 -9.77 20.05
N ASP A 106 35.31 -10.61 19.84
CA ASP A 106 35.42 -12.06 20.07
C ASP A 106 36.06 -12.80 18.87
N GLN A 107 36.44 -12.08 17.78
CA GLN A 107 37.01 -12.64 16.60
C GLN A 107 38.52 -12.62 16.62
N ARG A 108 39.16 -13.67 16.01
CA ARG A 108 40.60 -13.80 15.90
C ARG A 108 41.18 -13.13 14.67
N TYR A 109 40.36 -12.61 13.75
CA TYR A 109 40.78 -11.99 12.49
C TYR A 109 40.20 -10.57 12.39
N PHE A 110 40.91 -9.74 11.63
CA PHE A 110 40.47 -8.37 11.38
C PHE A 110 39.12 -8.34 10.63
N THR A 111 38.20 -7.61 11.17
CA THR A 111 36.89 -7.36 10.57
C THR A 111 36.59 -5.87 10.66
N PRO A 112 36.29 -5.18 9.55
CA PRO A 112 35.91 -3.77 9.59
C PRO A 112 34.66 -3.59 10.47
N GLU A 113 34.74 -2.66 11.40
CA GLU A 113 33.65 -2.35 12.33
C GLU A 113 32.46 -1.71 11.62
N ASP A 114 32.74 -0.86 10.63
CA ASP A 114 31.70 -0.15 9.91
C ASP A 114 32.00 -0.11 8.40
N THR A 115 31.08 -0.70 7.65
CA THR A 115 31.11 -0.75 6.18
C THR A 115 29.87 -0.07 5.58
N SER A 116 29.16 0.75 6.36
CA SER A 116 27.99 1.47 5.89
C SER A 116 28.34 2.50 4.83
N LEU A 117 27.43 2.67 3.89
CA LEU A 117 27.49 3.68 2.83
C LEU A 117 26.66 4.91 3.24
N ASN A 118 27.10 6.08 2.84
CA ASN A 118 26.25 7.27 2.83
C ASN A 118 25.36 7.18 1.60
N ILE A 119 24.08 7.06 1.82
CA ILE A 119 23.06 6.92 0.77
C ILE A 119 22.29 8.21 0.51
N GLN A 120 22.81 9.36 0.99
CA GLN A 120 22.07 10.64 0.93
C GLN A 120 21.75 11.03 -0.51
N LYS A 121 22.66 10.81 -1.46
CA LYS A 121 22.41 11.09 -2.88
C LYS A 121 21.22 10.31 -3.44
N TRP A 122 21.04 9.05 -3.00
CA TRP A 122 19.88 8.24 -3.35
C TRP A 122 18.60 8.73 -2.66
N ILE A 123 18.71 9.08 -1.38
CA ILE A 123 17.58 9.64 -0.62
C ILE A 123 17.15 10.98 -1.25
N ASP A 124 18.07 11.87 -1.58
CA ASP A 124 17.75 13.16 -2.21
C ASP A 124 17.05 12.95 -3.55
N TYR A 125 17.57 12.07 -4.41
CA TYR A 125 16.96 11.73 -5.70
C TYR A 125 15.54 11.16 -5.52
N THR A 126 15.35 10.21 -4.61
CA THR A 126 14.03 9.61 -4.35
C THR A 126 13.10 10.56 -3.59
N SER A 127 13.62 11.46 -2.75
CA SER A 127 12.81 12.46 -2.04
C SER A 127 12.39 13.62 -2.93
N GLU A 128 13.17 14.00 -3.94
CA GLU A 128 12.70 14.93 -4.98
C GLU A 128 11.53 14.34 -5.79
N SER A 129 11.47 13.02 -5.95
CA SER A 129 10.34 12.30 -6.56
C SER A 129 9.24 11.91 -5.56
N SER A 130 9.51 11.89 -4.25
CA SER A 130 8.59 11.44 -3.19
C SER A 130 7.85 12.57 -2.49
N VAL A 131 7.81 13.76 -3.09
CA VAL A 131 7.15 14.91 -2.47
C VAL A 131 5.68 14.65 -2.27
N VAL A 132 5.28 14.78 -1.02
CA VAL A 132 3.92 15.02 -0.57
C VAL A 132 3.24 16.00 -1.52
N SER A 133 2.38 15.52 -2.40
CA SER A 133 1.54 16.41 -3.15
C SER A 133 0.42 16.93 -2.25
N VAL A 134 0.34 18.26 -2.11
CA VAL A 134 -0.81 18.89 -1.44
C VAL A 134 -2.00 18.84 -2.40
N HIS A 135 -3.00 18.05 -2.06
CA HIS A 135 -4.23 17.97 -2.84
C HIS A 135 -5.11 19.20 -2.57
N LYS A 136 -5.09 20.14 -3.49
CA LYS A 136 -5.96 21.33 -3.45
C LYS A 136 -7.35 21.06 -4.02
N ASN A 137 -7.51 19.99 -4.83
CA ASN A 137 -8.75 19.68 -5.54
C ASN A 137 -9.38 18.39 -4.99
N CYS A 138 -10.69 18.31 -5.09
CA CYS A 138 -11.43 17.11 -4.74
C CYS A 138 -11.12 15.96 -5.72
N ARG A 139 -10.79 14.77 -5.21
CA ARG A 139 -10.52 13.56 -6.02
C ARG A 139 -11.73 13.08 -6.82
N CYS A 140 -12.95 13.37 -6.33
CA CYS A 140 -14.20 12.95 -7.00
C CYS A 140 -14.62 13.90 -8.11
N CYS A 141 -14.64 15.22 -7.87
CA CYS A 141 -15.25 16.18 -8.78
C CYS A 141 -14.31 17.29 -9.26
N GLY A 142 -13.05 17.28 -8.85
CA GLY A 142 -12.06 18.29 -9.22
C GLY A 142 -12.23 19.66 -8.56
N SER A 143 -13.26 19.86 -7.74
CA SER A 143 -13.57 21.15 -7.10
C SER A 143 -12.46 21.58 -6.14
N THR A 144 -12.22 22.89 -6.08
CA THR A 144 -11.34 23.55 -5.10
C THR A 144 -12.09 24.03 -3.86
N ASN A 145 -13.44 23.88 -3.83
CA ASN A 145 -14.29 24.29 -2.71
C ASN A 145 -14.23 23.28 -1.57
N MET A 146 -13.09 23.27 -0.87
CA MET A 146 -12.75 22.32 0.18
C MET A 146 -12.73 23.01 1.55
N SER A 147 -13.33 22.38 2.56
CA SER A 147 -13.31 22.82 3.95
C SER A 147 -12.60 21.81 4.84
N LYS A 148 -11.62 22.25 5.61
CA LYS A 148 -10.92 21.38 6.58
C LYS A 148 -11.79 21.19 7.82
N TYR A 149 -11.95 19.95 8.29
CA TYR A 149 -12.66 19.65 9.53
C TYR A 149 -11.85 18.91 10.58
N LEU A 150 -10.80 18.16 10.21
CA LEU A 150 -9.89 17.53 11.16
C LEU A 150 -8.45 17.95 10.88
N ASP A 151 -7.69 18.23 11.96
CA ASP A 151 -6.26 18.52 11.90
C ASP A 151 -5.53 17.84 13.06
N LEU A 152 -4.84 16.75 12.75
CA LEU A 152 -4.04 16.00 13.72
C LEU A 152 -2.57 16.49 13.78
N ASN A 153 -2.30 17.67 13.22
CA ASN A 153 -0.96 18.27 13.10
C ASN A 153 0.00 17.42 12.25
N LEU A 154 1.30 17.52 12.56
CA LEU A 154 2.35 16.77 11.85
C LEU A 154 2.52 15.39 12.46
N MET A 155 2.24 14.35 11.70
CA MET A 155 2.32 12.95 12.12
C MET A 155 3.32 12.16 11.25
N PRO A 156 3.99 11.14 11.80
CA PRO A 156 4.80 10.21 11.02
C PRO A 156 3.91 9.22 10.25
N LEU A 157 4.48 8.44 9.33
CA LEU A 157 3.77 7.33 8.68
C LEU A 157 3.44 6.24 9.70
N ALA A 158 2.18 5.80 9.76
CA ALA A 158 1.68 4.88 10.78
C ALA A 158 2.37 3.50 10.75
N ASN A 159 2.63 2.97 9.55
CA ASN A 159 3.22 1.64 9.36
C ASN A 159 4.75 1.65 9.18
N ASN A 160 5.40 2.81 9.30
CA ASN A 160 6.85 2.95 9.29
C ASN A 160 7.41 2.77 10.70
N LEU A 161 7.36 1.54 11.22
CA LEU A 161 7.81 1.21 12.57
C LEU A 161 9.33 1.25 12.66
N GLU A 162 9.85 1.95 13.68
CA GLU A 162 11.26 2.12 13.92
C GLU A 162 11.78 1.28 15.11
N PHE A 163 13.00 0.76 14.98
CA PHE A 163 13.59 -0.13 15.97
C PHE A 163 14.10 0.59 17.23
N THR A 164 14.31 1.91 17.17
CA THR A 164 14.80 2.70 18.30
C THR A 164 13.97 3.96 18.52
N SER A 165 13.87 4.37 19.79
CA SER A 165 13.13 5.59 20.14
C SER A 165 13.74 6.86 19.54
N GLN A 166 15.06 6.88 19.27
CA GLN A 166 15.68 8.02 18.61
C GLN A 166 15.25 8.12 17.16
N ARG A 167 15.30 7.03 16.39
CA ARG A 167 14.82 6.99 15.00
C ARG A 167 13.34 7.33 14.88
N ALA A 168 12.52 6.84 15.82
CA ALA A 168 11.10 7.17 15.85
C ALA A 168 10.85 8.68 16.07
N LYS A 169 11.73 9.37 16.79
CA LYS A 169 11.66 10.84 16.98
C LYS A 169 12.10 11.60 15.73
N ASP A 170 13.06 11.05 15.00
CA ASP A 170 13.69 11.69 13.82
C ASP A 170 12.93 11.37 12.51
N GLN A 171 11.83 10.62 12.57
CA GLN A 171 10.98 10.34 11.41
C GLN A 171 10.42 11.63 10.79
N GLU A 172 10.36 11.64 9.46
CA GLU A 172 9.62 12.66 8.71
C GLU A 172 8.16 12.70 9.15
N ARG A 173 7.64 13.92 9.24
CA ARG A 173 6.26 14.17 9.66
C ARG A 173 5.56 15.03 8.63
N TYR A 174 4.33 14.69 8.34
CA TYR A 174 3.52 15.34 7.33
C TYR A 174 2.23 15.88 7.95
N PRO A 175 1.56 16.89 7.35
CA PRO A 175 0.24 17.32 7.80
C PRO A 175 -0.77 16.18 7.69
N LEU A 176 -1.45 15.83 8.78
CA LEU A 176 -2.53 14.84 8.77
C LEU A 176 -3.86 15.53 8.97
N GLN A 177 -4.49 15.89 7.85
CA GLN A 177 -5.70 16.70 7.81
C GLN A 177 -6.74 16.08 6.92
N ILE A 178 -8.02 16.16 7.30
CA ILE A 178 -9.13 15.76 6.46
C ILE A 178 -9.90 16.99 5.98
N LEU A 179 -10.14 17.01 4.67
CA LEU A 179 -10.92 18.03 3.98
C LEU A 179 -12.25 17.44 3.51
N TYR A 180 -13.30 18.23 3.58
CA TYR A 180 -14.61 17.94 3.02
C TYR A 180 -14.85 18.76 1.76
N CYS A 181 -15.35 18.13 0.70
CA CYS A 181 -15.72 18.81 -0.54
C CYS A 181 -17.16 19.33 -0.41
N ASN A 182 -17.35 20.66 -0.46
CA ASN A 182 -18.66 21.27 -0.35
C ASN A 182 -19.57 21.03 -1.57
N ASP A 183 -18.98 20.57 -2.71
CA ASP A 183 -19.75 20.35 -3.94
C ASP A 183 -20.19 18.89 -4.14
N CYS A 184 -19.42 17.91 -3.69
CA CYS A 184 -19.77 16.50 -3.88
C CYS A 184 -19.86 15.67 -2.58
N SER A 185 -19.52 16.25 -1.44
CA SER A 185 -19.54 15.62 -0.11
C SER A 185 -18.45 14.55 0.12
N LEU A 186 -17.43 14.44 -0.74
CA LEU A 186 -16.31 13.56 -0.46
C LEU A 186 -15.43 14.14 0.65
N SER A 187 -15.06 13.31 1.62
CA SER A 187 -14.00 13.61 2.58
C SER A 187 -12.69 12.95 2.15
N GLN A 188 -11.57 13.69 2.24
CA GLN A 188 -10.28 13.23 1.76
C GLN A 188 -9.12 13.83 2.55
N LEU A 189 -7.94 13.16 2.55
CA LEU A 189 -6.72 13.76 3.10
C LEU A 189 -6.25 14.94 2.24
N SER A 190 -5.67 15.94 2.92
CA SER A 190 -5.06 17.13 2.28
C SER A 190 -3.74 16.83 1.57
N VAL A 191 -3.10 15.71 1.88
CA VAL A 191 -1.79 15.32 1.34
C VAL A 191 -1.82 13.90 0.81
N VAL A 192 -0.95 13.62 -0.14
CA VAL A 192 -0.68 12.28 -0.67
C VAL A 192 0.79 11.99 -0.49
N ILE A 193 1.09 10.91 0.18
CA ILE A 193 2.43 10.32 0.21
C ILE A 193 2.57 9.43 -1.02
N GLU A 194 3.75 9.41 -1.64
CA GLU A 194 3.96 8.58 -2.81
C GLU A 194 3.60 7.11 -2.55
N PRO A 195 2.70 6.49 -3.35
CA PRO A 195 2.23 5.13 -3.13
C PRO A 195 3.35 4.09 -3.07
N LYS A 196 4.40 4.24 -3.88
CA LYS A 196 5.54 3.31 -3.87
C LYS A 196 6.24 3.27 -2.52
N LYS A 197 6.36 4.41 -1.82
CA LYS A 197 6.97 4.49 -0.49
C LYS A 197 6.16 3.70 0.55
N MET A 198 4.84 3.62 0.39
CA MET A 198 3.95 2.97 1.35
C MET A 198 3.65 1.50 1.03
N PHE A 199 3.53 1.15 -0.25
CA PHE A 199 2.92 -0.12 -0.66
C PHE A 199 3.84 -1.09 -1.43
N SER A 200 5.05 -0.69 -1.88
CA SER A 200 5.95 -1.61 -2.59
C SER A 200 6.47 -2.76 -1.73
N TYR A 201 6.50 -2.59 -0.42
CA TYR A 201 6.74 -3.60 0.60
C TYR A 201 5.74 -3.40 1.73
N TYR A 202 4.82 -4.35 1.91
CA TYR A 202 3.74 -4.18 2.87
C TYR A 202 3.76 -5.25 3.95
N THR A 203 3.68 -4.82 5.22
CA THR A 203 3.89 -5.71 6.37
C THR A 203 2.64 -6.48 6.79
N TYR A 204 1.45 -5.93 6.50
CA TYR A 204 0.19 -6.59 6.83
C TYR A 204 -0.08 -7.75 5.88
N ARG A 205 -0.39 -8.92 6.42
CA ARG A 205 -0.74 -10.12 5.68
C ARG A 205 -2.18 -10.53 5.98
N SER A 206 -3.03 -10.59 4.97
CA SER A 206 -4.46 -10.88 5.08
C SER A 206 -4.74 -12.28 5.61
N GLY A 207 -4.00 -13.28 5.17
CA GLY A 207 -4.23 -14.70 5.50
C GLY A 207 -3.98 -15.08 6.96
N ILE A 208 -3.34 -14.24 7.76
CA ILE A 208 -3.17 -14.51 9.21
C ILE A 208 -4.39 -14.09 10.04
N ASN A 209 -5.27 -13.26 9.48
CA ASN A 209 -6.48 -12.76 10.14
C ASN A 209 -7.66 -13.70 9.88
N LYS A 210 -7.93 -14.64 10.79
CA LYS A 210 -9.00 -15.62 10.65
C LYS A 210 -10.38 -15.03 10.38
N PRO A 211 -10.84 -13.97 11.10
CA PRO A 211 -12.10 -13.30 10.77
C PRO A 211 -12.17 -12.78 9.33
N TYR A 212 -11.07 -12.26 8.80
CA TYR A 212 -11.01 -11.80 7.42
C TYR A 212 -11.06 -12.96 6.41
N VAL A 213 -10.37 -14.07 6.68
CA VAL A 213 -10.46 -15.29 5.85
C VAL A 213 -11.88 -15.81 5.76
N GLU A 214 -12.59 -15.88 6.91
CA GLU A 214 -14.00 -16.26 6.96
C GLU A 214 -14.89 -15.29 6.18
N HIS A 215 -14.63 -13.98 6.32
CA HIS A 215 -15.31 -12.95 5.55
C HIS A 215 -15.13 -13.13 4.05
N CYS A 216 -13.92 -13.44 3.56
CA CYS A 216 -13.65 -13.70 2.14
C CYS A 216 -14.47 -14.90 1.62
N TYR A 217 -14.56 -15.96 2.41
CA TYR A 217 -15.39 -17.12 2.05
C TYR A 217 -16.88 -16.77 1.99
N ASN A 218 -17.40 -16.03 2.97
CA ASN A 218 -18.79 -15.59 3.01
C ASN A 218 -19.10 -14.62 1.84
N MET A 219 -18.16 -13.74 1.49
CA MET A 219 -18.28 -12.88 0.31
C MET A 219 -18.40 -13.71 -0.98
N ALA A 220 -17.61 -14.78 -1.14
CA ALA A 220 -17.74 -15.69 -2.27
C ALA A 220 -19.14 -16.34 -2.32
N GLN A 221 -19.66 -16.80 -1.17
CA GLN A 221 -21.01 -17.35 -1.08
C GLN A 221 -22.09 -16.34 -1.50
N GLU A 222 -21.99 -15.11 -1.03
CA GLU A 222 -22.99 -14.07 -1.31
C GLU A 222 -22.98 -13.66 -2.77
N LEU A 223 -21.80 -13.43 -3.36
CA LEU A 223 -21.67 -12.94 -4.73
C LEU A 223 -21.97 -14.01 -5.79
N LEU A 224 -21.73 -15.28 -5.47
CA LEU A 224 -21.84 -16.38 -6.42
C LEU A 224 -23.03 -17.32 -6.16
N ARG A 225 -23.83 -17.05 -5.11
CA ARG A 225 -24.95 -17.90 -4.70
C ARG A 225 -25.94 -18.19 -5.83
N ASP A 226 -26.33 -17.15 -6.52
CA ASP A 226 -27.40 -17.20 -7.54
C ASP A 226 -26.86 -17.35 -8.97
N ASN A 227 -25.55 -17.10 -9.16
CA ASN A 227 -24.88 -17.17 -10.45
C ASN A 227 -23.49 -17.81 -10.30
N LEU A 228 -23.45 -19.14 -10.27
CA LEU A 228 -22.17 -19.85 -10.27
C LEU A 228 -21.41 -19.58 -11.59
N PRO A 229 -20.09 -19.40 -11.52
CA PRO A 229 -19.30 -19.02 -12.68
C PRO A 229 -19.28 -20.12 -13.78
N SER A 230 -19.26 -19.66 -15.03
CA SER A 230 -19.04 -20.50 -16.21
C SER A 230 -17.56 -20.95 -16.31
N ARG A 231 -17.27 -21.83 -17.28
CA ARG A 231 -15.90 -22.32 -17.53
C ARG A 231 -14.87 -21.22 -17.87
N ASN A 232 -15.30 -20.12 -18.50
CA ASN A 232 -14.40 -19.05 -18.94
C ASN A 232 -14.31 -17.87 -17.95
N PHE A 233 -14.69 -18.11 -16.70
CA PHE A 233 -14.71 -17.08 -15.65
C PHE A 233 -13.31 -16.53 -15.35
N LEU A 234 -13.18 -15.21 -15.31
CA LEU A 234 -11.99 -14.49 -14.84
C LEU A 234 -12.32 -13.63 -13.62
N HIS A 235 -11.68 -13.91 -12.51
CA HIS A 235 -11.76 -13.10 -11.30
C HIS A 235 -10.40 -12.42 -11.04
N ILE A 236 -10.41 -11.09 -10.96
CA ILE A 236 -9.25 -10.26 -10.63
C ILE A 236 -9.47 -9.66 -9.25
N ASP A 237 -8.46 -9.76 -8.39
CA ASP A 237 -8.44 -9.07 -7.09
C ASP A 237 -7.38 -7.97 -7.12
N ILE A 238 -7.83 -6.73 -6.96
CA ILE A 238 -6.95 -5.55 -6.95
C ILE A 238 -6.47 -5.31 -5.53
N ALA A 239 -5.14 -5.18 -5.35
CA ALA A 239 -4.45 -5.15 -4.07
C ALA A 239 -4.80 -6.37 -3.19
N GLY A 240 -4.85 -7.54 -3.82
CA GLY A 240 -5.30 -8.78 -3.18
C GLY A 240 -4.30 -9.39 -2.19
N ASN A 241 -3.24 -8.65 -1.83
CA ASN A 241 -2.30 -8.99 -0.78
C ASN A 241 -1.68 -10.39 -1.01
N ASP A 242 -1.76 -11.31 -0.08
CA ASP A 242 -1.26 -12.69 -0.21
C ASP A 242 -2.23 -13.66 -0.93
N GLY A 243 -3.20 -13.11 -1.68
CA GLY A 243 -4.17 -13.87 -2.47
C GLY A 243 -5.26 -14.57 -1.65
N THR A 244 -5.43 -14.21 -0.39
CA THR A 244 -6.39 -14.85 0.53
C THR A 244 -7.82 -14.84 0.00
N LEU A 245 -8.29 -13.68 -0.53
CA LEU A 245 -9.64 -13.60 -1.08
C LEU A 245 -9.83 -14.56 -2.26
N LEU A 246 -8.91 -14.55 -3.22
CA LEU A 246 -8.98 -15.43 -4.39
C LEU A 246 -8.94 -16.92 -4.01
N LYS A 247 -8.17 -17.28 -2.98
CA LYS A 247 -8.13 -18.66 -2.47
C LYS A 247 -9.49 -19.10 -1.90
N GLU A 248 -10.15 -18.26 -1.13
CA GLU A 248 -11.45 -18.58 -0.57
C GLU A 248 -12.55 -18.62 -1.64
N PHE A 249 -12.50 -17.75 -2.67
CA PHE A 249 -13.37 -17.85 -3.83
C PHE A 249 -13.15 -19.14 -4.61
N LYS A 250 -11.91 -19.49 -4.92
CA LYS A 250 -11.54 -20.75 -5.59
C LYS A 250 -12.03 -21.97 -4.80
N LYS A 251 -11.88 -21.95 -3.49
CA LYS A 251 -12.35 -23.01 -2.59
C LYS A 251 -13.89 -23.16 -2.65
N TYR A 252 -14.65 -22.06 -2.56
CA TYR A 252 -16.10 -22.08 -2.64
C TYR A 252 -16.58 -22.60 -4.01
N ILE A 253 -16.02 -22.11 -5.12
CA ILE A 253 -16.38 -22.51 -6.47
C ILE A 253 -16.12 -24.01 -6.67
N ASN A 254 -14.95 -24.51 -6.27
CA ASN A 254 -14.58 -25.93 -6.42
C ASN A 254 -15.49 -26.89 -5.64
N GLN A 255 -16.16 -26.41 -4.58
CA GLN A 255 -17.16 -27.19 -3.85
C GLN A 255 -18.48 -27.29 -4.61
N LYS A 256 -18.78 -26.35 -5.51
CA LYS A 256 -20.07 -26.24 -6.21
C LYS A 256 -20.00 -26.64 -7.66
N VAL A 257 -18.86 -26.39 -8.33
CA VAL A 257 -18.68 -26.62 -9.77
C VAL A 257 -17.60 -27.68 -9.98
N LYS A 258 -17.97 -28.82 -10.55
CA LYS A 258 -17.02 -29.86 -10.92
C LYS A 258 -16.21 -29.44 -12.14
N HIS A 259 -14.88 -29.68 -12.08
CA HIS A 259 -13.95 -29.34 -13.17
C HIS A 259 -14.00 -27.86 -13.59
N PHE A 260 -14.02 -26.98 -12.60
CA PHE A 260 -13.90 -25.56 -12.82
C PHE A 260 -12.49 -25.22 -13.31
N ASP A 261 -12.40 -24.52 -14.45
CA ASP A 261 -11.17 -24.12 -15.15
C ASP A 261 -11.03 -22.59 -15.27
N GLY A 262 -11.84 -21.83 -14.53
CA GLY A 262 -11.75 -20.37 -14.49
C GLY A 262 -10.43 -19.88 -13.91
N LYS A 263 -10.12 -18.64 -14.25
CA LYS A 263 -8.84 -17.98 -13.90
C LYS A 263 -9.01 -17.03 -12.73
N PHE A 264 -7.98 -16.99 -11.90
CA PHE A 264 -7.84 -16.05 -10.79
C PHE A 264 -6.55 -15.28 -10.99
N LEU A 265 -6.58 -13.97 -10.77
CA LEU A 265 -5.42 -13.09 -10.94
C LEU A 265 -5.36 -12.08 -9.80
N ASN A 266 -4.25 -12.05 -9.09
CA ASN A 266 -3.94 -11.03 -8.10
C ASN A 266 -3.13 -9.90 -8.75
N VAL A 267 -3.52 -8.66 -8.52
CA VAL A 267 -2.75 -7.46 -8.92
C VAL A 267 -2.41 -6.68 -7.66
N ASP A 268 -1.17 -6.74 -7.21
CA ASP A 268 -0.73 -6.10 -5.95
C ASP A 268 0.69 -5.55 -6.09
N PRO A 269 0.99 -4.30 -5.67
CA PRO A 269 2.33 -3.72 -5.80
C PRO A 269 3.35 -4.29 -4.81
N ALA A 270 2.93 -4.96 -3.73
CA ALA A 270 3.80 -5.47 -2.69
C ALA A 270 4.47 -6.79 -3.10
N SER A 271 5.73 -6.71 -3.53
CA SER A 271 6.50 -7.87 -4.03
C SER A 271 6.65 -9.00 -3.01
N ASN A 272 6.70 -8.68 -1.71
CA ASN A 272 6.76 -9.67 -0.63
C ASN A 272 5.45 -10.45 -0.47
N LEU A 273 4.32 -9.85 -0.82
CA LEU A 273 2.99 -10.48 -0.69
C LEU A 273 2.62 -11.26 -1.96
N THR A 274 2.89 -10.72 -3.14
CA THR A 274 2.68 -11.43 -4.41
C THR A 274 3.52 -12.71 -4.48
N ALA A 275 4.75 -12.71 -3.97
CA ALA A 275 5.57 -13.92 -3.86
C ALA A 275 4.90 -15.02 -2.99
N ILE A 276 4.19 -14.63 -1.93
CA ILE A 276 3.42 -15.58 -1.11
C ILE A 276 2.23 -16.12 -1.90
N ALA A 277 1.43 -15.25 -2.53
CA ALA A 277 0.28 -15.64 -3.34
C ALA A 277 0.68 -16.61 -4.47
N GLU A 278 1.79 -16.33 -5.18
CA GLU A 278 2.32 -17.20 -6.23
C GLU A 278 2.76 -18.56 -5.67
N SER A 279 3.42 -18.60 -4.51
CA SER A 279 3.81 -19.86 -3.86
C SER A 279 2.59 -20.74 -3.48
N GLU A 280 1.43 -20.13 -3.31
CA GLU A 280 0.15 -20.79 -3.02
C GLU A 280 -0.72 -21.02 -4.28
N GLY A 281 -0.15 -20.80 -5.47
CA GLY A 281 -0.77 -21.11 -6.76
C GLY A 281 -1.78 -20.07 -7.26
N ILE A 282 -1.67 -18.82 -6.82
CA ILE A 282 -2.43 -17.68 -7.35
C ILE A 282 -1.52 -16.87 -8.27
N PRO A 283 -1.78 -16.78 -9.58
CA PRO A 283 -1.03 -15.94 -10.50
C PRO A 283 -1.09 -14.46 -10.07
N CYS A 284 0.06 -13.75 -10.18
CA CYS A 284 0.16 -12.36 -9.78
C CYS A 284 0.67 -11.45 -10.91
N ILE A 285 0.29 -10.19 -10.84
CA ILE A 285 0.98 -9.07 -11.48
C ILE A 285 1.45 -8.15 -10.35
N THR A 286 2.77 -8.01 -10.19
CA THR A 286 3.36 -7.17 -9.15
C THR A 286 3.49 -5.74 -9.67
N ASP A 287 2.39 -5.00 -9.64
CA ASP A 287 2.31 -3.59 -10.08
C ASP A 287 1.07 -2.93 -9.45
N PHE A 288 1.02 -1.60 -9.50
CA PHE A 288 -0.16 -0.83 -9.17
C PHE A 288 -1.24 -1.00 -10.23
N TRP A 289 -2.51 -1.08 -9.79
CA TRP A 289 -3.64 -1.07 -10.71
C TRP A 289 -3.69 0.24 -11.49
N SER A 290 -3.74 0.16 -12.82
CA SER A 290 -3.73 1.29 -13.76
C SER A 290 -4.30 0.86 -15.09
N CYS A 291 -4.61 1.82 -15.98
CA CYS A 291 -5.05 1.53 -17.34
C CYS A 291 -4.03 0.65 -18.10
N LYS A 292 -2.74 0.89 -17.91
CA LYS A 292 -1.67 0.06 -18.52
C LYS A 292 -1.73 -1.40 -18.07
N VAL A 293 -1.96 -1.64 -16.77
CA VAL A 293 -2.09 -3.00 -16.21
C VAL A 293 -3.37 -3.65 -16.69
N ALA A 294 -4.49 -2.92 -16.75
CA ALA A 294 -5.77 -3.40 -17.28
C ALA A 294 -5.64 -3.83 -18.74
N ASP A 295 -4.99 -3.04 -19.60
CA ASP A 295 -4.70 -3.39 -20.99
C ASP A 295 -3.90 -4.68 -21.10
N HIS A 296 -2.85 -4.83 -20.32
CA HIS A 296 -2.05 -6.06 -20.28
C HIS A 296 -2.90 -7.28 -19.86
N VAL A 297 -3.75 -7.12 -18.85
CA VAL A 297 -4.66 -8.16 -18.38
C VAL A 297 -5.63 -8.57 -19.49
N VAL A 298 -6.27 -7.60 -20.14
CA VAL A 298 -7.23 -7.87 -21.22
C VAL A 298 -6.57 -8.60 -22.38
N GLN A 299 -5.38 -8.19 -22.78
CA GLN A 299 -4.62 -8.84 -23.87
C GLN A 299 -4.25 -10.30 -23.53
N LYS A 300 -3.89 -10.58 -22.28
CA LYS A 300 -3.36 -11.89 -21.87
C LYS A 300 -4.44 -12.85 -21.36
N TYR A 301 -5.44 -12.34 -20.66
CA TYR A 301 -6.43 -13.15 -19.94
C TYR A 301 -7.86 -12.97 -20.44
N GLY A 302 -8.16 -11.89 -21.17
CA GLY A 302 -9.49 -11.48 -21.58
C GLY A 302 -10.15 -10.51 -20.61
N LYS A 303 -11.45 -10.25 -20.82
CA LYS A 303 -12.26 -9.40 -19.94
C LYS A 303 -12.65 -10.15 -18.67
N ALA A 304 -12.75 -9.42 -17.55
CA ALA A 304 -13.06 -9.97 -16.24
C ALA A 304 -14.58 -10.02 -15.98
N ASP A 305 -15.06 -11.15 -15.48
CA ASP A 305 -16.43 -11.31 -15.00
C ASP A 305 -16.62 -10.73 -13.60
N LEU A 306 -15.56 -10.79 -12.81
CA LEU A 306 -15.53 -10.25 -11.45
C LEU A 306 -14.20 -9.53 -11.19
N ILE A 307 -14.29 -8.28 -10.75
CA ILE A 307 -13.15 -7.55 -10.17
C ILE A 307 -13.49 -7.25 -8.73
N THR A 308 -12.62 -7.62 -7.79
CA THR A 308 -12.74 -7.27 -6.38
C THR A 308 -11.66 -6.27 -5.98
N ALA A 309 -11.99 -5.38 -5.05
CA ALA A 309 -11.10 -4.38 -4.49
C ALA A 309 -11.47 -4.15 -3.02
N THR A 310 -10.90 -4.97 -2.13
CA THR A 310 -11.22 -4.94 -0.70
C THR A 310 -10.16 -4.16 0.09
N ASN A 311 -10.60 -3.12 0.80
CA ASN A 311 -9.75 -2.21 1.58
C ASN A 311 -8.62 -1.54 0.77
N VAL A 312 -8.87 -1.24 -0.51
CA VAL A 312 -7.93 -0.57 -1.39
C VAL A 312 -8.48 0.74 -1.96
N PHE A 313 -9.76 0.83 -2.28
CA PHE A 313 -10.33 2.02 -2.95
C PHE A 313 -10.14 3.31 -2.14
N ALA A 314 -10.20 3.22 -0.82
CA ALA A 314 -9.88 4.34 0.07
C ALA A 314 -8.40 4.79 0.00
N HIS A 315 -7.50 3.93 -0.47
CA HIS A 315 -6.05 4.18 -0.60
C HIS A 315 -5.65 4.70 -1.98
N VAL A 316 -6.58 4.72 -2.94
CA VAL A 316 -6.28 5.08 -4.32
C VAL A 316 -6.07 6.59 -4.45
N HIS A 317 -4.93 6.96 -5.04
CA HIS A 317 -4.61 8.36 -5.30
C HIS A 317 -5.46 8.92 -6.47
N ASP A 318 -5.46 8.24 -7.61
CA ASP A 318 -6.25 8.58 -8.79
C ASP A 318 -7.43 7.62 -8.92
N VAL A 319 -8.55 8.01 -8.33
CA VAL A 319 -9.79 7.22 -8.35
C VAL A 319 -10.40 7.13 -9.74
N HIS A 320 -10.12 8.12 -10.61
CA HIS A 320 -10.63 8.15 -11.98
C HIS A 320 -9.86 7.17 -12.87
N GLU A 321 -8.52 7.12 -12.78
CA GLU A 321 -7.74 6.08 -13.47
C GLU A 321 -8.12 4.69 -12.99
N PHE A 322 -8.33 4.51 -11.68
CA PHE A 322 -8.78 3.23 -11.11
C PHE A 322 -10.08 2.74 -11.73
N LEU A 323 -11.09 3.62 -11.82
CA LEU A 323 -12.41 3.29 -12.36
C LEU A 323 -12.36 3.08 -13.88
N GLN A 324 -11.58 3.88 -14.62
CA GLN A 324 -11.38 3.72 -16.04
C GLN A 324 -10.73 2.36 -16.35
N ALA A 325 -9.67 2.00 -15.63
CA ALA A 325 -9.00 0.71 -15.77
C ALA A 325 -9.96 -0.46 -15.47
N ALA A 326 -10.83 -0.30 -14.48
CA ALA A 326 -11.85 -1.31 -14.18
C ALA A 326 -12.89 -1.42 -15.30
N TYR A 327 -13.39 -0.30 -15.84
CA TYR A 327 -14.30 -0.27 -16.98
C TYR A 327 -13.69 -0.99 -18.20
N ASP A 328 -12.43 -0.66 -18.52
CA ASP A 328 -11.71 -1.23 -19.65
C ASP A 328 -11.48 -2.74 -19.49
N CYS A 329 -11.34 -3.22 -18.26
CA CYS A 329 -11.08 -4.61 -17.96
C CYS A 329 -12.33 -5.47 -17.79
N LEU A 330 -13.47 -4.90 -17.41
CA LEU A 330 -14.72 -5.64 -17.19
C LEU A 330 -15.32 -6.20 -18.50
N ALA A 331 -15.87 -7.40 -18.43
CA ALA A 331 -16.80 -7.92 -19.41
C ALA A 331 -18.12 -7.10 -19.40
N ASP A 332 -18.96 -7.24 -20.44
CA ASP A 332 -20.17 -6.42 -20.55
C ASP A 332 -21.13 -6.63 -19.38
N GLU A 333 -21.26 -7.87 -18.90
CA GLU A 333 -22.05 -8.23 -17.73
C GLU A 333 -21.19 -8.47 -16.47
N GLY A 334 -19.90 -8.11 -16.51
CA GLY A 334 -18.99 -8.19 -15.37
C GLY A 334 -19.34 -7.19 -14.28
N ILE A 335 -18.88 -7.46 -13.07
CA ILE A 335 -19.07 -6.58 -11.92
C ILE A 335 -17.74 -6.23 -11.25
N LEU A 336 -17.65 -4.99 -10.79
CA LEU A 336 -16.63 -4.53 -9.84
C LEU A 336 -17.26 -4.47 -8.45
N VAL A 337 -16.63 -5.11 -7.48
CA VAL A 337 -17.06 -5.11 -6.09
C VAL A 337 -16.00 -4.42 -5.25
N ILE A 338 -16.35 -3.30 -4.63
CA ILE A 338 -15.48 -2.52 -3.76
C ILE A 338 -15.95 -2.69 -2.32
N GLU A 339 -15.04 -3.05 -1.41
CA GLU A 339 -15.23 -2.92 0.02
C GLU A 339 -14.25 -1.89 0.60
N CYS A 340 -14.75 -1.00 1.43
CA CYS A 340 -13.93 0.00 2.10
C CYS A 340 -14.59 0.48 3.41
N PRO A 341 -13.81 1.09 4.34
CA PRO A 341 -14.36 1.70 5.53
C PRO A 341 -15.46 2.72 5.19
N TYR A 342 -16.55 2.67 5.95
CA TYR A 342 -17.71 3.52 5.73
C TYR A 342 -17.64 4.77 6.59
N ILE A 343 -17.68 5.96 5.98
CA ILE A 343 -17.55 7.22 6.70
C ILE A 343 -18.63 7.43 7.77
N VAL A 344 -19.82 6.85 7.58
CA VAL A 344 -20.89 6.96 8.59
C VAL A 344 -20.49 6.30 9.90
N ASP A 345 -19.90 5.09 9.83
CA ASP A 345 -19.39 4.40 11.01
C ASP A 345 -18.20 5.14 11.63
N PHE A 346 -17.26 5.61 10.80
CA PHE A 346 -16.12 6.42 11.21
C PHE A 346 -16.56 7.64 12.06
N ILE A 347 -17.60 8.34 11.62
CA ILE A 347 -18.14 9.52 12.31
C ILE A 347 -18.97 9.13 13.54
N GLU A 348 -19.88 8.14 13.43
CA GLU A 348 -20.77 7.74 14.52
C GLU A 348 -20.00 7.09 15.68
N ASN A 349 -18.96 6.30 15.40
CA ASN A 349 -18.13 5.63 16.40
C ASN A 349 -16.93 6.46 16.87
N ILE A 350 -16.70 7.64 16.29
CA ILE A 350 -15.53 8.51 16.58
C ILE A 350 -14.21 7.76 16.32
N GLU A 351 -14.09 7.06 15.20
CA GLU A 351 -12.93 6.25 14.82
C GLU A 351 -11.76 7.10 14.24
N PHE A 352 -11.50 8.28 14.83
CA PHE A 352 -10.47 9.22 14.33
C PHE A 352 -9.05 8.64 14.35
N ASP A 353 -8.79 7.61 15.14
CA ASP A 353 -7.54 6.86 15.22
C ASP A 353 -7.27 6.02 13.97
N THR A 354 -8.28 5.81 13.12
CA THR A 354 -8.10 5.22 11.78
C THR A 354 -7.74 6.26 10.71
N THR A 355 -7.47 7.51 11.12
CA THR A 355 -6.95 8.56 10.24
C THR A 355 -5.45 8.41 10.11
N TYR A 356 -5.00 7.98 8.94
CA TYR A 356 -3.58 7.86 8.59
C TYR A 356 -3.39 7.94 7.07
N TYR A 357 -2.14 8.10 6.61
CA TYR A 357 -1.83 8.49 5.23
C TYR A 357 -2.21 7.49 4.15
N GLU A 358 -2.50 6.25 4.51
CA GLU A 358 -2.99 5.24 3.58
C GLU A 358 -4.47 5.46 3.22
N HIS A 359 -5.30 6.00 4.14
CA HIS A 359 -6.70 6.31 3.92
C HIS A 359 -6.88 7.68 3.26
N LEU A 360 -6.62 7.75 1.95
CA LEU A 360 -6.70 9.00 1.18
C LEU A 360 -8.13 9.54 1.03
N SER A 361 -9.14 8.66 1.07
CA SER A 361 -10.55 9.01 0.91
C SER A 361 -11.41 8.33 1.97
N TYR A 362 -12.37 9.06 2.50
CA TYR A 362 -13.38 8.59 3.46
C TYR A 362 -14.70 8.47 2.72
N ILE A 363 -15.16 7.25 2.51
CA ILE A 363 -16.14 6.91 1.48
C ILE A 363 -17.56 6.94 2.04
N SER A 364 -18.43 7.72 1.36
CA SER A 364 -19.88 7.64 1.40
C SER A 364 -20.44 7.26 0.03
N VAL A 365 -21.72 6.92 -0.05
CA VAL A 365 -22.33 6.40 -1.29
C VAL A 365 -22.47 7.48 -2.36
N LEU A 366 -22.86 8.69 -1.98
CA LEU A 366 -23.14 9.77 -2.93
C LEU A 366 -21.91 10.15 -3.80
N PRO A 367 -20.70 10.37 -3.25
CA PRO A 367 -19.51 10.61 -4.06
C PRO A 367 -19.21 9.46 -5.03
N VAL A 368 -19.32 8.21 -4.57
CA VAL A 368 -19.05 7.03 -5.43
C VAL A 368 -20.08 6.95 -6.54
N TYR A 369 -21.35 7.15 -6.25
CA TYR A 369 -22.42 7.19 -7.28
C TYR A 369 -22.10 8.20 -8.39
N ARG A 370 -21.55 9.37 -8.02
CA ARG A 370 -21.12 10.41 -8.97
C ARG A 370 -19.83 10.03 -9.72
N MET A 371 -18.85 9.42 -9.02
CA MET A 371 -17.58 9.01 -9.64
C MET A 371 -17.80 7.95 -10.72
N VAL A 372 -18.55 6.89 -10.42
CA VAL A 372 -18.76 5.78 -11.36
C VAL A 372 -19.50 6.23 -12.61
N ALA A 373 -20.44 7.18 -12.49
CA ALA A 373 -21.18 7.73 -13.61
C ALA A 373 -20.29 8.52 -14.61
N GLN A 374 -19.11 9.01 -14.18
CA GLN A 374 -18.16 9.70 -15.06
C GLN A 374 -17.35 8.72 -15.93
N HIS A 375 -17.46 7.41 -15.70
CA HIS A 375 -16.71 6.36 -16.38
C HIS A 375 -17.62 5.32 -17.06
N ASP A 376 -18.83 5.70 -17.47
CA ASP A 376 -19.82 4.81 -18.06
C ASP A 376 -20.10 3.55 -17.21
N LEU A 377 -19.98 3.71 -15.88
CA LEU A 377 -20.31 2.73 -14.87
C LEU A 377 -21.55 3.17 -14.10
N LYS A 378 -22.24 2.22 -13.47
CA LYS A 378 -23.38 2.46 -12.57
C LYS A 378 -23.21 1.66 -11.28
N LEU A 379 -23.51 2.30 -10.14
CA LEU A 379 -23.60 1.64 -8.86
C LEU A 379 -24.93 0.88 -8.78
N ILE A 380 -24.86 -0.45 -8.71
CA ILE A 380 -26.06 -1.31 -8.79
C ILE A 380 -26.48 -1.89 -7.45
N GLY A 381 -25.61 -1.86 -6.43
CA GLY A 381 -25.94 -2.37 -5.10
C GLY A 381 -25.02 -1.82 -4.03
N VAL A 382 -25.57 -1.67 -2.83
CA VAL A 382 -24.84 -1.24 -1.63
C VAL A 382 -25.30 -2.07 -0.45
N GLN A 383 -24.37 -2.54 0.36
CA GLN A 383 -24.67 -3.20 1.63
C GLN A 383 -23.65 -2.87 2.70
N LYS A 384 -24.08 -2.88 3.96
CA LYS A 384 -23.19 -2.78 5.12
C LYS A 384 -22.66 -4.14 5.49
N VAL A 385 -21.37 -4.20 5.82
CA VAL A 385 -20.67 -5.42 6.22
C VAL A 385 -19.98 -5.20 7.56
N ASN A 386 -20.17 -6.13 8.50
CA ASN A 386 -19.62 -6.01 9.85
C ASN A 386 -18.18 -6.56 9.91
N ILE A 387 -17.24 -5.81 9.34
CA ILE A 387 -15.81 -6.08 9.44
C ILE A 387 -15.06 -4.75 9.61
N HIS A 388 -13.91 -4.76 10.27
CA HIS A 388 -13.01 -3.62 10.43
C HIS A 388 -13.68 -2.33 10.93
N GLY A 389 -14.54 -2.43 11.97
CA GLY A 389 -15.23 -1.27 12.55
C GLY A 389 -16.49 -0.81 11.80
N GLY A 390 -16.68 -1.23 10.57
CA GLY A 390 -17.80 -0.87 9.69
C GLY A 390 -17.33 -0.67 8.26
N THR A 391 -17.78 -1.56 7.39
CA THR A 391 -17.40 -1.59 5.97
C THR A 391 -18.66 -1.46 5.11
N ILE A 392 -18.53 -0.76 4.01
CA ILE A 392 -19.53 -0.70 2.96
C ILE A 392 -19.06 -1.53 1.76
N ARG A 393 -19.92 -2.41 1.25
CA ARG A 393 -19.70 -3.13 -0.01
C ARG A 393 -20.56 -2.50 -1.09
N MET A 394 -19.94 -2.14 -2.19
CA MET A 394 -20.54 -1.51 -3.34
C MET A 394 -20.35 -2.39 -4.57
N THR A 395 -21.43 -2.68 -5.30
CA THR A 395 -21.41 -3.44 -6.54
C THR A 395 -21.65 -2.49 -7.70
N ILE A 396 -20.77 -2.56 -8.69
CA ILE A 396 -20.72 -1.63 -9.82
C ILE A 396 -20.73 -2.47 -11.12
N SER A 397 -21.43 -2.02 -12.12
CA SER A 397 -21.43 -2.62 -13.47
C SER A 397 -21.28 -1.54 -14.55
N LYS A 398 -21.05 -1.96 -15.79
CA LYS A 398 -21.14 -1.04 -16.93
C LYS A 398 -22.55 -0.46 -17.07
N ILE A 399 -22.65 0.77 -17.55
CA ILE A 399 -23.94 1.46 -17.71
C ILE A 399 -24.90 0.68 -18.62
N ASP A 400 -24.37 0.05 -19.67
CA ASP A 400 -25.12 -0.71 -20.67
C ASP A 400 -25.44 -2.16 -20.25
N SER A 401 -24.92 -2.62 -19.09
CA SER A 401 -25.26 -3.95 -18.55
C SER A 401 -26.76 -4.04 -18.27
N VAL A 402 -27.34 -5.24 -18.45
CA VAL A 402 -28.75 -5.51 -18.15
C VAL A 402 -29.06 -5.48 -16.64
N ARG A 403 -28.05 -5.36 -15.79
CA ARG A 403 -28.21 -5.33 -14.32
C ARG A 403 -28.94 -4.07 -13.88
N GLU A 404 -30.00 -4.22 -13.11
CA GLU A 404 -30.78 -3.10 -12.57
C GLU A 404 -30.13 -2.51 -11.31
N ILE A 405 -30.39 -1.24 -11.05
CA ILE A 405 -29.96 -0.57 -9.81
C ILE A 405 -30.90 -1.00 -8.67
N ASN A 406 -30.33 -1.65 -7.67
CA ASN A 406 -31.06 -2.06 -6.49
C ASN A 406 -31.48 -0.85 -5.65
N TYR A 407 -32.64 -0.94 -5.02
CA TYR A 407 -33.16 0.10 -4.14
C TYR A 407 -32.19 0.49 -3.00
N SER A 408 -31.34 -0.44 -2.57
CA SER A 408 -30.32 -0.20 -1.53
C SER A 408 -29.44 1.03 -1.84
N VAL A 409 -29.11 1.29 -3.10
CA VAL A 409 -28.32 2.47 -3.50
C VAL A 409 -28.99 3.77 -3.05
N PHE A 410 -30.27 3.89 -3.34
CA PHE A 410 -31.06 5.09 -3.00
C PHE A 410 -31.35 5.17 -1.50
N GLU A 411 -31.55 4.02 -0.86
CA GLU A 411 -31.75 3.91 0.57
C GLU A 411 -30.53 4.42 1.34
N PHE A 412 -29.33 3.97 0.99
CA PHE A 412 -28.09 4.43 1.63
C PHE A 412 -27.87 5.93 1.41
N MET A 413 -28.00 6.45 0.19
CA MET A 413 -27.88 7.88 -0.09
C MET A 413 -28.91 8.71 0.68
N SER A 414 -30.16 8.22 0.80
CA SER A 414 -31.19 8.90 1.57
C SER A 414 -30.86 8.92 3.07
N ASN A 415 -30.41 7.80 3.62
CA ASN A 415 -30.01 7.69 5.01
C ASN A 415 -28.81 8.60 5.33
N GLU A 416 -27.79 8.65 4.46
CA GLU A 416 -26.67 9.58 4.58
C GLU A 416 -27.17 11.04 4.64
N LYS A 417 -28.07 11.40 3.73
CA LYS A 417 -28.66 12.75 3.69
C LYS A 417 -29.46 13.07 4.95
N LEU A 418 -30.31 12.16 5.41
CA LEU A 418 -31.11 12.33 6.63
C LEU A 418 -30.25 12.50 7.88
N LYS A 419 -29.14 11.79 7.94
CA LYS A 419 -28.14 11.90 9.03
C LYS A 419 -27.22 13.13 8.90
N GLY A 420 -27.35 13.91 7.83
CA GLY A 420 -26.58 15.14 7.63
C GLY A 420 -25.19 14.95 7.02
N PHE A 421 -24.85 13.75 6.51
CA PHE A 421 -23.52 13.49 5.92
C PHE A 421 -23.24 14.25 4.61
N HIS A 422 -24.23 14.94 4.05
CA HIS A 422 -24.07 15.84 2.91
C HIS A 422 -23.88 17.30 3.32
N ASN A 423 -23.71 17.58 4.62
CA ASN A 423 -23.54 18.91 5.18
C ASN A 423 -22.23 18.99 5.97
N PHE A 424 -21.46 20.04 5.75
CA PHE A 424 -20.18 20.27 6.44
C PHE A 424 -20.33 20.34 7.97
N GLU A 425 -21.41 20.91 8.47
CA GLU A 425 -21.69 21.07 9.91
C GLU A 425 -21.62 19.73 10.71
N THR A 426 -21.99 18.61 10.09
CA THR A 426 -21.88 17.27 10.71
C THR A 426 -20.43 16.93 11.04
N TYR A 427 -19.51 17.24 10.14
CA TYR A 427 -18.08 16.97 10.29
C TYR A 427 -17.41 17.95 11.25
N GLU A 428 -17.82 19.19 11.24
CA GLU A 428 -17.36 20.23 12.16
C GLU A 428 -17.70 19.87 13.61
N LYS A 429 -18.95 19.51 13.89
CA LYS A 429 -19.38 19.00 15.21
C LYS A 429 -18.68 17.73 15.65
N TRP A 430 -18.36 16.87 14.69
CA TRP A 430 -17.60 15.66 14.99
C TRP A 430 -16.15 15.98 15.38
N SER A 431 -15.49 16.91 14.68
CA SER A 431 -14.14 17.36 15.01
C SER A 431 -14.05 17.92 16.43
N GLU A 432 -15.03 18.70 16.87
CA GLU A 432 -15.11 19.19 18.25
C GLU A 432 -15.14 18.05 19.29
N LYS A 433 -15.87 16.96 18.98
CA LYS A 433 -15.91 15.76 19.85
C LYS A 433 -14.55 15.05 19.89
N VAL A 434 -13.84 14.96 18.75
CA VAL A 434 -12.50 14.42 18.68
C VAL A 434 -11.55 15.23 19.55
N ASP A 435 -11.57 16.56 19.45
CA ASP A 435 -10.72 17.43 20.27
C ASP A 435 -10.95 17.26 21.77
N GLN A 436 -12.23 17.14 22.18
CA GLN A 436 -12.61 16.87 23.57
C GLN A 436 -12.06 15.51 24.03
N LEU A 437 -12.21 14.46 23.21
CA LEU A 437 -11.73 13.11 23.53
C LEU A 437 -10.21 13.09 23.68
N VAL A 438 -9.47 13.69 22.75
CA VAL A 438 -8.01 13.81 22.78
C VAL A 438 -7.56 14.61 24.01
N GLY A 439 -8.26 15.72 24.34
CA GLY A 439 -8.01 16.51 25.54
C GLY A 439 -8.16 15.70 26.82
N ASN A 440 -9.24 14.95 26.95
CA ASN A 440 -9.52 14.08 28.09
C ASN A 440 -8.49 12.95 28.24
N LEU A 441 -8.11 12.32 27.12
CA LEU A 441 -7.07 11.28 27.09
C LEU A 441 -5.71 11.82 27.58
N LYS A 442 -5.31 12.99 27.08
CA LYS A 442 -4.06 13.66 27.52
C LYS A 442 -4.06 13.95 29.01
N GLN A 443 -5.17 14.47 29.55
CA GLN A 443 -5.30 14.73 31.00
C GLN A 443 -5.23 13.43 31.82
N GLY A 444 -5.93 12.38 31.38
CA GLY A 444 -5.88 11.06 32.01
C GLY A 444 -4.46 10.50 32.07
N LEU A 445 -3.74 10.51 30.95
CA LEU A 445 -2.35 10.03 30.87
C LEU A 445 -1.39 10.86 31.74
N LEU A 446 -1.57 12.17 31.82
CA LEU A 446 -0.77 13.04 32.71
C LEU A 446 -1.05 12.75 34.18
N SER A 447 -2.27 12.37 34.57
CA SER A 447 -2.61 11.99 35.94
C SER A 447 -1.98 10.66 36.36
N LEU A 448 -1.79 9.72 35.42
CA LEU A 448 -1.14 8.43 35.66
C LEU A 448 0.39 8.54 35.76
N LYS A 449 0.98 9.63 35.29
CA LYS A 449 2.42 9.91 35.37
C LYS A 449 2.86 10.47 36.73
N LYS A 450 1.93 10.85 37.59
CA LYS A 450 2.17 11.30 38.97
C LYS A 450 2.12 10.12 39.92
#